data_95bf6c927f76ca7915c78aa42c8d463e
#
_entry.id   95bf6c927f76ca7915c78aa42c8d463e
#
_cell.length_a   1.000
_cell.length_b   1.000
_cell.length_c   1.000
_cell.angle_alpha   90.00
_cell.angle_beta   90.00
_cell.angle_gamma   90.00
#
_symmetry.space_group_name_H-M   'P 1'
#
loop_
_entity.id
_entity.type
_entity.pdbx_description
1 polymer ?
#
loop_
_entity_poly.entity_id
_entity_poly.type
_entity_poly.pdbx_seq_one_letter_code
_entity_poly.pdbx_strand_id
1 'polypeptide(L)'
;IDNYTPRQVGIVPILSSYIAHRRDIIVARSRFDKEKAERRLHIVEGLIRVISILDEVIALIRASDNKADAKENLKVSYDFTEEQAEAIVTLQLYRLTNTDIVTLEEEHASLKEQIATLAAIIGDERTMFNLMKKELREVKKLFGNPRRSELQDTAKTIEIDTASLIVEEETFVSVTRAGYIKRTSPRSFNASTLEEVGKRDDDELIFVEPAKTTQHLLLFTNLGNAIYRPIHELTDTKWKDIGEHLSQ
;
A
#
# COMPACT_ATOMS: atom_id res chain seq x y z
N ILE A 1 -1.28 10.90 7.79
CA ILE A 1 -2.61 10.84 7.18
C ILE A 1 -3.21 9.49 7.54
N ASP A 2 -4.12 9.48 8.48
CA ASP A 2 -4.81 8.29 8.94
C ASP A 2 -6.12 8.20 8.14
N ASN A 3 -6.19 7.24 7.20
CA ASN A 3 -7.34 7.08 6.29
C ASN A 3 -7.78 8.38 5.59
N TYR A 4 -6.81 9.14 5.07
CA TYR A 4 -7.00 10.44 4.40
C TYR A 4 -7.57 11.55 5.30
N THR A 5 -7.68 11.33 6.61
CA THR A 5 -8.14 12.36 7.55
C THR A 5 -6.94 13.15 8.06
N PRO A 6 -6.90 14.49 7.88
CA PRO A 6 -5.83 15.31 8.43
C PRO A 6 -5.96 15.39 9.96
N ARG A 7 -4.84 15.22 10.66
CA ARG A 7 -4.77 15.38 12.12
C ARG A 7 -3.59 16.26 12.50
N GLN A 8 -3.79 17.11 13.48
CA GLN A 8 -2.70 17.83 14.10
C GLN A 8 -2.00 16.89 15.09
N VAL A 9 -0.72 16.63 14.86
CA VAL A 9 0.09 15.70 15.67
C VAL A 9 1.46 16.28 15.95
N GLY A 10 2.07 15.87 17.06
CA GLY A 10 3.47 16.17 17.36
C GLY A 10 4.42 15.29 16.52
N ILE A 11 5.73 15.52 16.68
CA ILE A 11 6.77 14.79 15.94
C ILE A 11 6.81 13.29 16.27
N VAL A 12 6.54 12.90 17.51
CA VAL A 12 6.63 11.50 17.97
C VAL A 12 5.64 10.59 17.25
N PRO A 13 4.34 10.90 17.13
CA PRO A 13 3.40 10.09 16.35
C PRO A 13 3.78 9.95 14.88
N ILE A 14 4.36 11.01 14.26
CA ILE A 14 4.83 10.95 12.87
C ILE A 14 5.97 9.92 12.73
N LEU A 15 6.96 9.97 13.62
CA LEU A 15 8.08 9.04 13.61
C LEU A 15 7.61 7.61 13.91
N SER A 16 6.70 7.42 14.87
CA SER A 16 6.15 6.11 15.20
C SER A 16 5.39 5.48 14.03
N SER A 17 4.55 6.27 13.34
CA SER A 17 3.87 5.82 12.12
C SER A 17 4.85 5.42 11.02
N TYR A 18 5.91 6.19 10.81
CA TYR A 18 6.95 5.87 9.84
C TYR A 18 7.67 4.57 10.19
N ILE A 19 8.05 4.39 11.47
CA ILE A 19 8.72 3.17 11.95
C ILE A 19 7.82 1.95 11.77
N ALA A 20 6.54 2.05 12.13
CA ALA A 20 5.57 0.98 11.94
C ALA A 20 5.44 0.59 10.47
N HIS A 21 5.26 1.56 9.59
CA HIS A 21 5.19 1.33 8.14
C HIS A 21 6.47 0.68 7.60
N ARG A 22 7.65 1.16 8.01
CA ARG A 22 8.93 0.57 7.59
C ARG A 22 9.08 -0.87 8.06
N ARG A 23 8.65 -1.17 9.29
CA ARG A 23 8.61 -2.54 9.82
C ARG A 23 7.78 -3.44 8.92
N ASP A 24 6.56 -3.02 8.59
CA ASP A 24 5.65 -3.82 7.78
C ASP A 24 6.22 -4.08 6.37
N ILE A 25 6.85 -3.08 5.76
CA ILE A 25 7.54 -3.22 4.46
C ILE A 25 8.72 -4.19 4.55
N ILE A 26 9.57 -4.08 5.58
CA ILE A 26 10.72 -4.99 5.75
C ILE A 26 10.24 -6.43 5.92
N VAL A 27 9.22 -6.65 6.76
CA VAL A 27 8.67 -7.99 7.00
C VAL A 27 8.03 -8.55 5.74
N ALA A 28 7.22 -7.76 5.01
CA ALA A 28 6.58 -8.19 3.77
C ALA A 28 7.62 -8.55 2.68
N ARG A 29 8.63 -7.70 2.50
CA ARG A 29 9.74 -7.96 1.58
C ARG A 29 10.49 -9.24 1.97
N SER A 30 10.84 -9.38 3.25
CA SER A 30 11.58 -10.55 3.72
C SER A 30 10.79 -11.85 3.58
N ARG A 31 9.46 -11.82 3.74
CA ARG A 31 8.60 -12.98 3.46
C ARG A 31 8.61 -13.35 1.98
N PHE A 32 8.44 -12.39 1.11
CA PHE A 32 8.46 -12.62 -0.33
C PHE A 32 9.81 -13.18 -0.80
N ASP A 33 10.92 -12.60 -0.33
CA ASP A 33 12.27 -13.05 -0.69
C ASP A 33 12.54 -14.46 -0.14
N LYS A 34 12.06 -14.76 1.07
CA LYS A 34 12.15 -16.09 1.70
C LYS A 34 11.41 -17.14 0.85
N GLU A 35 10.16 -16.88 0.50
CA GLU A 35 9.37 -17.81 -0.33
C GLU A 35 10.01 -18.03 -1.71
N LYS A 36 10.58 -16.99 -2.30
CA LYS A 36 11.31 -17.09 -3.56
C LYS A 36 12.57 -17.96 -3.42
N ALA A 37 13.33 -17.75 -2.33
CA ALA A 37 14.53 -18.54 -2.04
C ALA A 37 14.17 -20.00 -1.72
N GLU A 38 13.11 -20.26 -0.97
CA GLU A 38 12.63 -21.62 -0.66
C GLU A 38 12.20 -22.39 -1.93
N ARG A 39 11.46 -21.73 -2.84
CA ARG A 39 11.10 -22.33 -4.13
C ARG A 39 12.34 -22.65 -4.97
N ARG A 40 13.33 -21.76 -4.98
CA ARG A 40 14.57 -22.02 -5.70
C ARG A 40 15.39 -23.15 -5.06
N LEU A 41 15.49 -23.17 -3.73
CA LEU A 41 16.15 -24.22 -2.96
C LEU A 41 15.54 -25.59 -3.26
N HIS A 42 14.20 -25.68 -3.26
CA HIS A 42 13.47 -26.90 -3.60
C HIS A 42 13.84 -27.46 -4.98
N ILE A 43 13.98 -26.59 -5.99
CA ILE A 43 14.42 -26.98 -7.33
C ILE A 43 15.89 -27.45 -7.31
N VAL A 44 16.78 -26.70 -6.64
CA VAL A 44 18.20 -27.03 -6.54
C VAL A 44 18.41 -28.38 -5.83
N GLU A 45 17.66 -28.66 -4.76
CA GLU A 45 17.68 -29.94 -4.06
C GLU A 45 17.25 -31.11 -5.00
N GLY A 46 16.23 -30.89 -5.83
CA GLY A 46 15.83 -31.84 -6.87
C GLY A 46 16.93 -32.10 -7.88
N LEU A 47 17.61 -31.04 -8.35
CA LEU A 47 18.71 -31.18 -9.31
C LEU A 47 19.92 -31.88 -8.70
N ILE A 48 20.29 -31.60 -7.47
CA ILE A 48 21.39 -32.29 -6.76
C ILE A 48 21.05 -33.78 -6.61
N ARG A 49 19.81 -34.11 -6.24
CA ARG A 49 19.35 -35.49 -6.12
C ARG A 49 19.41 -36.23 -7.45
N VAL A 50 19.03 -35.59 -8.56
CA VAL A 50 19.13 -36.18 -9.91
C VAL A 50 20.57 -36.58 -10.26
N ILE A 51 21.56 -35.79 -9.86
CA ILE A 51 22.96 -36.07 -10.16
C ILE A 51 23.39 -37.44 -9.61
N SER A 52 22.91 -37.83 -8.43
CA SER A 52 23.23 -39.10 -7.79
C SER A 52 22.57 -40.32 -8.47
N ILE A 53 21.52 -40.11 -9.26
CA ILE A 53 20.75 -41.14 -9.96
C ILE A 53 20.65 -40.86 -11.47
N LEU A 54 21.67 -40.17 -12.02
CA LEU A 54 21.60 -39.58 -13.35
C LEU A 54 21.33 -40.59 -14.45
N ASP A 55 22.02 -41.72 -14.45
CA ASP A 55 21.88 -42.76 -15.47
C ASP A 55 20.48 -43.37 -15.49
N GLU A 56 19.88 -43.53 -14.31
CA GLU A 56 18.51 -44.03 -14.17
C GLU A 56 17.49 -43.02 -14.70
N VAL A 57 17.67 -41.76 -14.38
CA VAL A 57 16.80 -40.66 -14.84
C VAL A 57 16.89 -40.50 -16.37
N ILE A 58 18.09 -40.58 -16.95
CA ILE A 58 18.28 -40.55 -18.40
C ILE A 58 17.57 -41.72 -19.07
N ALA A 59 17.72 -42.94 -18.53
CA ALA A 59 17.06 -44.13 -19.06
C ALA A 59 15.52 -43.98 -19.02
N LEU A 60 14.97 -43.46 -17.92
CA LEU A 60 13.54 -43.22 -17.77
C LEU A 60 13.04 -42.16 -18.76
N ILE A 61 13.73 -41.03 -18.90
CA ILE A 61 13.32 -39.96 -19.84
C ILE A 61 13.36 -40.49 -21.29
N ARG A 62 14.34 -41.29 -21.65
CA ARG A 62 14.43 -41.90 -22.99
C ARG A 62 13.35 -42.96 -23.26
N ALA A 63 12.84 -43.60 -22.24
CA ALA A 63 11.75 -44.58 -22.32
C ALA A 63 10.37 -43.94 -22.35
N SER A 64 10.26 -42.63 -22.05
CA SER A 64 9.01 -41.90 -22.02
C SER A 64 8.60 -41.42 -23.41
N ASP A 65 7.29 -41.40 -23.70
CA ASP A 65 6.74 -41.07 -25.01
C ASP A 65 6.81 -39.56 -25.31
N ASN A 66 6.72 -38.73 -24.28
CA ASN A 66 6.75 -37.26 -24.41
C ASN A 66 7.16 -36.59 -23.08
N LYS A 67 7.30 -35.25 -23.11
CA LYS A 67 7.69 -34.44 -21.93
C LYS A 67 6.72 -34.61 -20.74
N ALA A 68 5.43 -34.70 -20.98
CA ALA A 68 4.44 -34.84 -19.92
C ALA A 68 4.52 -36.22 -19.27
N ASP A 69 4.70 -37.28 -20.07
CA ASP A 69 4.91 -38.62 -19.60
C ASP A 69 6.24 -38.74 -18.79
N ALA A 70 7.32 -38.15 -19.29
CA ALA A 70 8.60 -38.13 -18.57
C ALA A 70 8.47 -37.46 -17.17
N LYS A 71 7.71 -36.38 -17.06
CA LYS A 71 7.47 -35.73 -15.77
C LYS A 71 6.68 -36.63 -14.83
N GLU A 72 5.60 -37.26 -15.32
CA GLU A 72 4.78 -38.15 -14.50
C GLU A 72 5.59 -39.36 -14.02
N ASN A 73 6.40 -39.96 -14.91
CA ASN A 73 7.29 -41.07 -14.57
C ASN A 73 8.34 -40.69 -13.53
N LEU A 74 8.89 -39.45 -13.56
CA LEU A 74 9.81 -38.97 -12.56
C LEU A 74 9.13 -38.77 -11.18
N LYS A 75 7.88 -38.30 -11.17
CA LYS A 75 7.09 -38.15 -9.93
C LYS A 75 6.78 -39.50 -9.30
N VAL A 76 6.32 -40.47 -10.12
CA VAL A 76 5.92 -41.80 -9.64
C VAL A 76 7.12 -42.65 -9.19
N SER A 77 8.22 -42.60 -9.94
CA SER A 77 9.37 -43.49 -9.70
C SER A 77 10.33 -42.95 -8.63
N TYR A 78 10.46 -41.65 -8.52
CA TYR A 78 11.45 -41.01 -7.66
C TYR A 78 10.88 -39.97 -6.69
N ASP A 79 9.56 -39.80 -6.60
CA ASP A 79 8.88 -38.88 -5.69
C ASP A 79 9.37 -37.43 -5.85
N PHE A 80 9.62 -37.00 -7.10
CA PHE A 80 9.87 -35.60 -7.40
C PHE A 80 8.58 -34.80 -7.46
N THR A 81 8.62 -33.53 -7.04
CA THR A 81 7.49 -32.65 -7.24
C THR A 81 7.35 -32.21 -8.70
N GLU A 82 6.19 -31.63 -9.06
CA GLU A 82 5.94 -31.14 -10.42
C GLU A 82 6.99 -30.11 -10.85
N GLU A 83 7.35 -29.18 -9.94
CA GLU A 83 8.37 -28.16 -10.22
C GLU A 83 9.76 -28.75 -10.40
N GLN A 84 10.12 -29.73 -9.59
CA GLN A 84 11.38 -30.45 -9.73
C GLN A 84 11.42 -31.25 -11.03
N ALA A 85 10.36 -32.00 -11.33
CA ALA A 85 10.28 -32.78 -12.56
C ALA A 85 10.35 -31.91 -13.82
N GLU A 86 9.66 -30.74 -13.81
CA GLU A 86 9.76 -29.78 -14.92
C GLU A 86 11.19 -29.25 -15.08
N ALA A 87 11.86 -28.89 -13.97
CA ALA A 87 13.26 -28.45 -14.01
C ALA A 87 14.20 -29.52 -14.54
N ILE A 88 14.03 -30.79 -14.13
CA ILE A 88 14.84 -31.93 -14.55
C ILE A 88 14.69 -32.19 -16.05
N VAL A 89 13.46 -32.26 -16.55
CA VAL A 89 13.19 -32.54 -17.97
C VAL A 89 13.63 -31.38 -18.87
N THR A 90 13.67 -30.17 -18.35
CA THR A 90 14.14 -28.97 -19.08
C THR A 90 15.66 -28.79 -18.98
N LEU A 91 16.32 -29.53 -18.09
CA LEU A 91 17.76 -29.44 -17.88
C LEU A 91 18.53 -29.88 -19.15
N GLN A 92 19.42 -28.99 -19.58
CA GLN A 92 20.33 -29.32 -20.70
C GLN A 92 21.47 -30.20 -20.20
N LEU A 93 21.61 -31.44 -20.76
CA LEU A 93 22.57 -32.45 -20.31
C LEU A 93 24.03 -31.96 -20.25
N TYR A 94 24.43 -30.97 -21.07
CA TYR A 94 25.78 -30.41 -21.01
C TYR A 94 26.07 -29.61 -19.75
N ARG A 95 25.04 -29.21 -18.98
CA ARG A 95 25.16 -28.53 -17.69
C ARG A 95 25.41 -29.46 -16.50
N LEU A 96 25.66 -30.74 -16.75
CA LEU A 96 25.96 -31.73 -15.71
C LEU A 96 27.46 -32.03 -15.64
N THR A 97 28.30 -31.04 -15.89
CA THR A 97 29.74 -31.15 -15.67
C THR A 97 30.08 -31.06 -14.17
N ASN A 98 31.25 -31.58 -13.78
CA ASN A 98 31.69 -31.48 -12.37
C ASN A 98 31.73 -30.04 -11.86
N THR A 99 31.99 -29.05 -12.71
CA THR A 99 31.96 -27.63 -12.34
C THR A 99 30.55 -27.16 -12.03
N ASP A 100 29.54 -27.66 -12.76
CA ASP A 100 28.14 -27.30 -12.53
C ASP A 100 27.59 -27.93 -11.23
N ILE A 101 28.10 -29.10 -10.85
CA ILE A 101 27.76 -29.74 -9.57
C ILE A 101 28.23 -28.89 -8.40
N VAL A 102 29.47 -28.44 -8.42
CA VAL A 102 30.03 -27.55 -7.38
C VAL A 102 29.22 -26.24 -7.29
N THR A 103 28.85 -25.67 -8.42
CA THR A 103 28.03 -24.43 -8.42
C THR A 103 26.64 -24.65 -7.85
N LEU A 104 26.00 -25.79 -8.05
CA LEU A 104 24.71 -26.14 -7.45
C LEU A 104 24.83 -26.35 -5.93
N GLU A 105 25.90 -26.96 -5.45
CA GLU A 105 26.15 -27.12 -4.01
C GLU A 105 26.44 -25.78 -3.35
N GLU A 106 27.18 -24.88 -3.98
CA GLU A 106 27.40 -23.51 -3.52
C GLU A 106 26.10 -22.71 -3.49
N GLU A 107 25.28 -22.81 -4.54
CA GLU A 107 23.96 -22.18 -4.59
C GLU A 107 23.05 -22.71 -3.48
N HIS A 108 23.04 -24.03 -3.25
CA HIS A 108 22.27 -24.66 -2.18
C HIS A 108 22.68 -24.12 -0.78
N ALA A 109 23.98 -24.05 -0.51
CA ALA A 109 24.49 -23.51 0.75
C ALA A 109 24.11 -22.03 0.93
N SER A 110 24.28 -21.23 -0.11
CA SER A 110 23.93 -19.80 -0.12
C SER A 110 22.43 -19.56 0.11
N LEU A 111 21.56 -20.34 -0.57
CA LEU A 111 20.12 -20.24 -0.38
C LEU A 111 19.70 -20.61 1.05
N LYS A 112 20.29 -21.64 1.65
CA LYS A 112 20.03 -22.01 3.05
C LYS A 112 20.42 -20.89 4.02
N GLU A 113 21.56 -20.27 3.83
CA GLU A 113 21.99 -19.13 4.64
C GLU A 113 21.06 -17.93 4.46
N GLN A 114 20.67 -17.63 3.22
CA GLN A 114 19.73 -16.56 2.91
C GLN A 114 18.36 -16.80 3.57
N ILE A 115 17.81 -18.01 3.48
CA ILE A 115 16.54 -18.38 4.12
C ILE A 115 16.64 -18.23 5.64
N ALA A 116 17.74 -18.71 6.25
CA ALA A 116 17.94 -18.57 7.68
C ALA A 116 18.02 -17.10 8.12
N THR A 117 18.72 -16.26 7.36
CA THR A 117 18.81 -14.83 7.62
C THR A 117 17.44 -14.14 7.50
N LEU A 118 16.68 -14.44 6.45
CA LEU A 118 15.34 -13.89 6.24
C LEU A 118 14.35 -14.38 7.32
N ALA A 119 14.44 -15.63 7.71
CA ALA A 119 13.65 -16.19 8.81
C ALA A 119 13.95 -15.49 10.15
N ALA A 120 15.23 -15.18 10.43
CA ALA A 120 15.63 -14.44 11.62
C ALA A 120 15.08 -13.00 11.61
N ILE A 121 15.07 -12.31 10.44
CA ILE A 121 14.49 -10.97 10.31
C ILE A 121 12.97 -11.00 10.56
N ILE A 122 12.27 -12.04 10.11
CA ILE A 122 10.82 -12.18 10.28
C ILE A 122 10.46 -12.56 11.72
N GLY A 123 11.25 -13.43 12.35
CA GLY A 123 10.95 -14.03 13.66
C GLY A 123 11.48 -13.24 14.86
N ASP A 124 12.51 -12.40 14.68
CA ASP A 124 13.14 -11.64 15.76
C ASP A 124 13.06 -10.13 15.50
N GLU A 125 12.30 -9.46 16.35
CA GLU A 125 12.09 -8.02 16.26
C GLU A 125 13.42 -7.23 16.39
N ARG A 126 14.35 -7.69 17.22
CA ARG A 126 15.65 -7.05 17.39
C ARG A 126 16.48 -7.11 16.12
N THR A 127 16.49 -8.25 15.45
CA THR A 127 17.18 -8.43 14.16
C THR A 127 16.57 -7.55 13.07
N MET A 128 15.24 -7.49 13.00
CA MET A 128 14.52 -6.62 12.08
C MET A 128 14.86 -5.13 12.32
N PHE A 129 14.84 -4.65 13.58
CA PHE A 129 15.23 -3.28 13.90
C PHE A 129 16.70 -2.97 13.62
N ASN A 130 17.59 -3.94 13.78
CA ASN A 130 18.99 -3.75 13.40
C ASN A 130 19.15 -3.56 11.89
N LEU A 131 18.43 -4.34 11.08
CA LEU A 131 18.37 -4.15 9.63
C LEU A 131 17.79 -2.77 9.27
N MET A 132 16.68 -2.38 9.87
CA MET A 132 16.08 -1.05 9.66
C MET A 132 17.07 0.08 9.99
N LYS A 133 17.77 -0.01 11.12
CA LYS A 133 18.79 0.97 11.51
C LYS A 133 19.93 1.03 10.50
N LYS A 134 20.37 -0.12 9.97
CA LYS A 134 21.41 -0.17 8.93
C LYS A 134 20.95 0.55 7.68
N GLU A 135 19.76 0.23 7.15
CA GLU A 135 19.20 0.87 5.96
C GLU A 135 19.01 2.39 6.15
N LEU A 136 18.51 2.83 7.30
CA LEU A 136 18.34 4.26 7.60
C LEU A 136 19.69 5.00 7.71
N ARG A 137 20.74 4.35 8.21
CA ARG A 137 22.10 4.94 8.22
C ARG A 137 22.68 5.10 6.82
N GLU A 138 22.41 4.14 5.93
CA GLU A 138 22.79 4.23 4.51
C GLU A 138 22.08 5.38 3.82
N VAL A 139 20.75 5.51 4.01
CA VAL A 139 19.97 6.64 3.50
C VAL A 139 20.52 7.97 4.02
N LYS A 140 20.83 8.05 5.33
CA LYS A 140 21.42 9.26 5.92
C LYS A 140 22.79 9.59 5.28
N LYS A 141 23.61 8.58 5.00
CA LYS A 141 24.93 8.77 4.37
C LYS A 141 24.81 9.31 2.94
N LEU A 142 23.83 8.81 2.17
CA LEU A 142 23.66 9.17 0.76
C LEU A 142 22.91 10.50 0.58
N PHE A 143 21.95 10.80 1.43
CA PHE A 143 21.01 11.92 1.25
C PHE A 143 20.99 12.92 2.41
N GLY A 144 21.84 12.74 3.42
CA GLY A 144 21.89 13.61 4.59
C GLY A 144 22.38 15.00 4.23
N ASN A 145 21.61 16.01 4.64
CA ASN A 145 21.95 17.42 4.50
C ASN A 145 22.22 18.04 5.87
N PRO A 146 23.04 19.10 5.96
CA PRO A 146 23.11 19.92 7.16
C PRO A 146 21.74 20.55 7.46
N ARG A 147 21.48 20.81 8.72
CA ARG A 147 20.23 21.43 9.15
C ARG A 147 20.09 22.81 8.51
N ARG A 148 18.95 23.05 7.83
CA ARG A 148 18.63 24.34 7.20
C ARG A 148 17.80 25.25 8.11
N SER A 149 17.09 24.66 9.11
CA SER A 149 16.27 25.41 10.05
C SER A 149 17.14 25.97 11.16
N GLU A 150 17.00 27.24 11.45
CA GLU A 150 17.64 27.90 12.55
C GLU A 150 16.92 27.56 13.86
N LEU A 151 17.68 27.37 14.96
CA LEU A 151 17.12 27.19 16.28
C LEU A 151 17.02 28.58 16.92
N GLN A 152 15.81 29.01 17.27
CA GLN A 152 15.55 30.25 17.95
C GLN A 152 15.05 29.95 19.38
N ASP A 153 15.54 30.68 20.37
CA ASP A 153 15.19 30.49 21.78
C ASP A 153 13.73 30.94 22.09
N THR A 154 13.17 31.80 21.26
CA THR A 154 11.78 32.26 21.37
C THR A 154 10.99 31.80 20.14
N ALA A 155 10.02 30.94 20.37
CA ALA A 155 9.05 30.61 19.34
C ALA A 155 8.20 31.85 19.05
N LYS A 156 8.38 32.50 17.90
CA LYS A 156 7.33 33.36 17.36
C LYS A 156 6.12 32.45 17.14
N THR A 157 5.00 32.80 17.73
CA THR A 157 3.72 32.15 17.47
C THR A 157 3.50 32.18 15.95
N ILE A 158 3.69 31.05 15.29
CA ILE A 158 3.32 30.93 13.89
C ILE A 158 1.80 30.81 13.93
N GLU A 159 1.10 31.90 13.69
CA GLU A 159 -0.32 31.85 13.32
C GLU A 159 -0.35 31.19 11.94
N ILE A 160 -0.62 29.91 11.94
CA ILE A 160 -0.92 29.20 10.69
C ILE A 160 -2.30 29.72 10.29
N ASP A 161 -2.35 30.59 9.30
CA ASP A 161 -3.60 30.94 8.65
C ASP A 161 -4.16 29.67 8.00
N THR A 162 -5.06 29.01 8.73
CA THR A 162 -5.73 27.80 8.26
C THR A 162 -6.53 28.05 6.99
N ALA A 163 -6.93 29.30 6.73
CA ALA A 163 -7.61 29.68 5.49
C ALA A 163 -6.69 29.52 4.26
N SER A 164 -5.38 29.72 4.42
CA SER A 164 -4.41 29.54 3.32
C SER A 164 -4.20 28.09 2.90
N LEU A 165 -4.66 27.13 3.70
CA LEU A 165 -4.56 25.68 3.42
C LEU A 165 -5.78 25.11 2.69
N ILE A 166 -6.85 25.93 2.55
CA ILE A 166 -8.08 25.51 1.89
C ILE A 166 -7.88 25.66 0.39
N VAL A 167 -7.99 24.55 -0.34
CA VAL A 167 -7.98 24.58 -1.81
C VAL A 167 -9.24 25.30 -2.29
N GLU A 168 -9.06 26.36 -3.06
CA GLU A 168 -10.19 27.10 -3.65
C GLU A 168 -10.79 26.30 -4.80
N GLU A 169 -12.03 25.86 -4.63
CA GLU A 169 -12.83 25.15 -5.63
C GLU A 169 -14.19 25.80 -5.80
N GLU A 170 -14.71 25.82 -7.02
CA GLU A 170 -16.08 26.23 -7.29
C GLU A 170 -17.07 25.14 -6.84
N THR A 171 -18.14 25.56 -6.19
CA THR A 171 -19.20 24.66 -5.69
C THR A 171 -20.55 25.40 -5.71
N PHE A 172 -21.63 24.65 -5.60
CA PHE A 172 -22.98 25.18 -5.36
C PHE A 172 -23.38 24.87 -3.93
N VAL A 173 -23.83 25.87 -3.20
CA VAL A 173 -24.37 25.71 -1.85
C VAL A 173 -25.88 25.76 -1.92
N SER A 174 -26.55 24.80 -1.28
CA SER A 174 -28.01 24.80 -1.17
C SER A 174 -28.45 24.68 0.28
N VAL A 175 -29.55 25.37 0.59
CA VAL A 175 -30.19 25.38 1.93
C VAL A 175 -31.68 25.15 1.74
N THR A 176 -32.24 24.27 2.57
CA THR A 176 -33.68 24.03 2.59
C THR A 176 -34.34 24.69 3.80
N ARG A 177 -35.66 24.87 3.74
CA ARG A 177 -36.44 25.50 4.82
C ARG A 177 -36.39 24.69 6.12
N ALA A 178 -36.31 23.39 6.05
CA ALA A 178 -36.16 22.51 7.21
C ALA A 178 -34.72 22.49 7.79
N GLY A 179 -33.77 23.26 7.21
CA GLY A 179 -32.43 23.43 7.75
C GLY A 179 -31.41 22.38 7.24
N TYR A 180 -31.68 21.75 6.12
CA TYR A 180 -30.67 20.90 5.44
C TYR A 180 -29.78 21.76 4.57
N ILE A 181 -28.45 21.56 4.69
CA ILE A 181 -27.44 22.28 3.96
C ILE A 181 -26.44 21.31 3.32
N LYS A 182 -25.95 21.66 2.15
CA LYS A 182 -24.89 20.91 1.45
C LYS A 182 -24.15 21.79 0.47
N ARG A 183 -22.94 21.34 0.12
CA ARG A 183 -22.26 21.79 -1.10
C ARG A 183 -22.32 20.69 -2.15
N THR A 184 -22.31 21.10 -3.41
CA THR A 184 -22.38 20.17 -4.56
C THR A 184 -21.45 20.66 -5.65
N SER A 185 -20.67 19.75 -6.23
CA SER A 185 -19.76 20.11 -7.32
C SER A 185 -20.53 20.63 -8.55
N PRO A 186 -19.95 21.57 -9.32
CA PRO A 186 -20.59 22.11 -10.53
C PRO A 186 -21.01 21.02 -11.53
N ARG A 187 -20.21 19.96 -11.61
CA ARG A 187 -20.54 18.79 -12.46
C ARG A 187 -21.82 18.10 -12.05
N SER A 188 -22.02 17.88 -10.76
CA SER A 188 -23.21 17.22 -10.25
C SER A 188 -24.46 18.10 -10.35
N PHE A 189 -24.29 19.42 -10.11
CA PHE A 189 -25.36 20.39 -10.25
C PHE A 189 -25.84 20.52 -11.69
N ASN A 190 -24.91 20.70 -12.65
CA ASN A 190 -25.23 20.89 -14.08
C ASN A 190 -25.77 19.61 -14.76
N ALA A 191 -25.59 18.45 -14.17
CA ALA A 191 -26.14 17.18 -14.66
C ALA A 191 -27.58 16.91 -14.19
N SER A 192 -28.21 17.84 -13.46
CA SER A 192 -29.54 17.69 -12.87
C SER A 192 -30.37 18.97 -13.05
N THR A 193 -31.68 18.88 -12.83
CA THR A 193 -32.55 20.06 -12.78
C THR A 193 -32.68 20.56 -11.35
N LEU A 194 -33.11 21.80 -11.16
CA LEU A 194 -33.33 22.38 -9.83
C LEU A 194 -34.34 21.57 -8.99
N GLU A 195 -35.34 21.00 -9.65
CA GLU A 195 -36.42 20.21 -9.04
C GLU A 195 -35.92 18.86 -8.48
N GLU A 196 -34.81 18.34 -9.01
CA GLU A 196 -34.20 17.07 -8.58
C GLU A 196 -33.30 17.20 -7.35
N VAL A 197 -33.36 18.34 -6.65
CA VAL A 197 -32.60 18.51 -5.40
C VAL A 197 -33.03 17.49 -4.35
N GLY A 198 -32.03 16.82 -3.73
CA GLY A 198 -32.30 15.94 -2.60
C GLY A 198 -32.80 16.72 -1.40
N LYS A 199 -34.07 16.52 -1.06
CA LYS A 199 -34.77 17.13 0.08
C LYS A 199 -35.81 16.14 0.63
N ARG A 200 -36.40 16.44 1.80
CA ARG A 200 -37.55 15.67 2.32
C ARG A 200 -38.82 16.05 1.57
N ASP A 201 -39.82 15.18 1.59
CA ASP A 201 -41.06 15.35 0.82
C ASP A 201 -41.78 16.67 1.11
N ASP A 202 -41.78 17.10 2.37
CA ASP A 202 -42.45 18.34 2.84
C ASP A 202 -41.48 19.54 2.96
N ASP A 203 -40.25 19.44 2.41
CA ASP A 203 -39.24 20.51 2.52
C ASP A 203 -39.16 21.33 1.23
N GLU A 204 -38.65 22.54 1.33
CA GLU A 204 -38.55 23.49 0.24
C GLU A 204 -37.12 24.04 0.15
N LEU A 205 -36.58 24.09 -1.08
CA LEU A 205 -35.31 24.74 -1.36
C LEU A 205 -35.50 26.26 -1.24
N ILE A 206 -34.78 26.89 -0.30
CA ILE A 206 -34.88 28.33 -0.06
C ILE A 206 -33.65 29.12 -0.55
N PHE A 207 -32.55 28.44 -0.78
CA PHE A 207 -31.32 29.07 -1.24
C PHE A 207 -30.51 28.10 -2.09
N VAL A 208 -30.02 28.59 -3.24
CA VAL A 208 -29.01 27.91 -4.05
C VAL A 208 -28.20 28.95 -4.80
N GLU A 209 -26.91 28.97 -4.58
CA GLU A 209 -25.98 29.91 -5.22
C GLU A 209 -24.62 29.26 -5.48
N PRO A 210 -23.93 29.69 -6.55
CA PRO A 210 -22.55 29.34 -6.74
C PRO A 210 -21.67 30.02 -5.70
N ALA A 211 -20.70 29.27 -5.17
CA ALA A 211 -19.79 29.76 -4.14
C ALA A 211 -18.42 29.08 -4.28
N LYS A 212 -17.43 29.59 -3.56
CA LYS A 212 -16.10 29.00 -3.45
C LYS A 212 -15.92 28.36 -2.08
N THR A 213 -15.16 27.30 -2.02
CA THR A 213 -14.83 26.60 -0.75
C THR A 213 -14.20 27.52 0.29
N THR A 214 -13.50 28.58 -0.14
CA THR A 214 -12.89 29.59 0.72
C THR A 214 -13.87 30.61 1.31
N GLN A 215 -15.11 30.63 0.82
CA GLN A 215 -16.15 31.55 1.29
C GLN A 215 -16.89 30.97 2.51
N HIS A 216 -17.73 31.82 3.10
CA HIS A 216 -18.48 31.53 4.31
C HIS A 216 -19.96 31.77 4.09
N LEU A 217 -20.79 30.94 4.69
CA LEU A 217 -22.23 31.07 4.69
C LEU A 217 -22.69 31.63 6.03
N LEU A 218 -23.52 32.67 5.97
CA LEU A 218 -24.18 33.26 7.13
C LEU A 218 -25.70 33.04 7.02
N LEU A 219 -26.27 32.36 7.98
CA LEU A 219 -27.69 32.02 8.02
C LEU A 219 -28.34 32.76 9.20
N PHE A 220 -29.43 33.46 8.93
CA PHE A 220 -30.21 34.12 9.95
C PHE A 220 -31.52 33.36 10.21
N THR A 221 -31.79 33.04 11.46
CA THR A 221 -33.01 32.35 11.87
C THR A 221 -34.13 33.31 12.19
N ASN A 222 -35.37 32.85 12.16
CA ASN A 222 -36.52 33.63 12.58
C ASN A 222 -36.54 34.02 14.07
N LEU A 223 -35.65 33.39 14.87
CA LEU A 223 -35.45 33.72 16.30
C LEU A 223 -34.34 34.78 16.51
N GLY A 224 -33.79 35.33 15.43
CA GLY A 224 -32.74 36.36 15.52
C GLY A 224 -31.33 35.81 15.76
N ASN A 225 -31.13 34.52 15.67
CA ASN A 225 -29.81 33.90 15.77
C ASN A 225 -29.10 33.91 14.41
N ALA A 226 -27.78 34.04 14.40
CA ALA A 226 -26.93 33.88 13.23
C ALA A 226 -26.11 32.60 13.37
N ILE A 227 -26.09 31.81 12.29
CA ILE A 227 -25.25 30.61 12.19
C ILE A 227 -24.18 30.86 11.12
N TYR A 228 -22.94 30.69 11.51
CA TYR A 228 -21.77 30.83 10.64
C TYR A 228 -21.25 29.46 10.26
N ARG A 229 -21.09 29.21 8.96
CA ARG A 229 -20.54 27.95 8.42
C ARG A 229 -19.56 28.24 7.30
N PRO A 230 -18.29 27.81 7.42
CA PRO A 230 -17.34 27.81 6.31
C PRO A 230 -17.79 26.81 5.24
N ILE A 231 -17.74 27.19 3.98
CA ILE A 231 -18.24 26.32 2.88
C ILE A 231 -17.39 25.05 2.73
N HIS A 232 -16.09 25.13 3.00
CA HIS A 232 -15.23 23.93 2.92
C HIS A 232 -15.56 22.85 3.97
N GLU A 233 -16.21 23.21 5.06
CA GLU A 233 -16.66 22.28 6.11
C GLU A 233 -17.99 21.59 5.76
N LEU A 234 -18.75 22.15 4.82
CA LEU A 234 -20.02 21.56 4.40
C LEU A 234 -19.80 20.21 3.70
N THR A 235 -20.68 19.26 3.96
CA THR A 235 -20.66 17.95 3.32
C THR A 235 -20.80 18.08 1.80
N ASP A 236 -19.84 17.53 1.06
CA ASP A 236 -19.88 17.46 -0.40
C ASP A 236 -20.72 16.25 -0.84
N THR A 237 -21.90 16.51 -1.40
CA THR A 237 -22.84 15.46 -1.83
C THR A 237 -23.35 15.73 -3.24
N LYS A 238 -23.91 14.68 -3.88
CA LYS A 238 -24.55 14.85 -5.18
C LYS A 238 -25.81 15.69 -5.05
N TRP A 239 -26.20 16.34 -6.14
CA TRP A 239 -27.37 17.20 -6.17
C TRP A 239 -28.65 16.51 -5.67
N LYS A 240 -28.83 15.24 -6.00
CA LYS A 240 -30.00 14.40 -5.63
C LYS A 240 -29.96 13.85 -4.20
N ASP A 241 -28.86 13.97 -3.50
CA ASP A 241 -28.73 13.47 -2.13
C ASP A 241 -29.16 14.56 -1.13
N ILE A 242 -29.66 14.15 0.03
CA ILE A 242 -30.01 15.05 1.13
C ILE A 242 -28.71 15.50 1.81
N GLY A 243 -28.60 16.79 2.14
CA GLY A 243 -27.48 17.36 2.88
C GLY A 243 -27.49 17.03 4.37
N GLU A 244 -26.57 17.63 5.11
CA GLU A 244 -26.55 17.57 6.58
C GLU A 244 -27.53 18.56 7.18
N HIS A 245 -28.03 18.30 8.38
CA HIS A 245 -28.91 19.21 9.08
C HIS A 245 -28.09 20.20 9.93
N LEU A 246 -28.46 21.48 9.94
CA LEU A 246 -27.75 22.56 10.65
C LEU A 246 -27.61 22.35 12.16
N SER A 247 -28.35 21.43 12.77
CA SER A 247 -28.24 21.11 14.20
C SER A 247 -27.16 20.03 14.49
N GLN A 248 -26.49 19.54 13.50
CA GLN A 248 -25.32 18.65 13.66
C GLN A 248 -24.03 19.46 13.69
#